data_e34e48f594baad0c3904ffec1b75b69e
#
_entry.id   e34e48f594baad0c3904ffec1b75b69e
#
_cell.length_a   1.000
_cell.length_b   1.000
_cell.length_c   1.000
_cell.angle_alpha   90.00
_cell.angle_beta   90.00
_cell.angle_gamma   90.00
#
_symmetry.space_group_name_H-M   'P 1'
#
loop_
_entity.id
_entity.type
_entity.pdbx_description
1 polymer ?
#
loop_
_entity_poly.entity_id
_entity_poly.type
_entity_poly.pdbx_seq_one_letter_code
_entity_poly.pdbx_strand_id
1 'polypeptide(L)'
;MDAVILLFRKRIDPIRPDPEKNCLTASWAESLKIMADARFLSNLKNYPKDEINAEMIDLLQPYFQFPQYTFEAAKVACGNVAGLISWTIAMALFYSVNKDVLPLKANLAVMQGKYQAAKRELEVAEAQLEAKERELAHVQRQFDEAMTLKQAVLDDAAKCQQKMDAATALINGLSGERVRWTEQSALFKSEIERLVGDILMLTGFLSYSGPFNQEFRSLLINGWITELLRRKIPVSMNLNITSSLTDTATIGEWNLCGLPTDELSIQNGLIVTKASRFPLLVDPQTQGKIWIKNTEKENNLIVTTLNHKYFRNHVEDCVSLGRPMLIEDVAEELDPVLDNVLEKNYIKIGSTFKVKLGDKEIDVTPGHRIYITTKLPNPAYTPEISARTSIIDFTVTMQGLEDQLLGRVILTEKAEMEAERTQLIMDVTANRRKMQELEANLLHKLTTIQGSLVEDVSLIQVLNVTKATATEVKEKLDVAKETEMKINTAREEYRPVATRGSVLYFLVCNMSLVCNMYQTSLAQFLERFDNSLDRSQPSPITFRRIGIIIEYLVARLWILMLVLPNLTSGSQTCRG
;
A
#
# COMPACT_ATOMS: atom_id res chain seq x y z
N MET A 1 40.00 14.04 11.40
CA MET A 1 40.38 12.63 11.20
C MET A 1 40.24 11.84 12.51
N ASP A 2 40.60 12.35 13.66
CA ASP A 2 40.55 11.62 14.94
C ASP A 2 39.13 11.12 15.27
N ALA A 3 38.11 11.90 15.00
CA ALA A 3 36.71 11.44 15.11
C ALA A 3 36.38 10.22 14.21
N VAL A 4 37.00 10.14 13.04
CA VAL A 4 36.86 8.97 12.13
C VAL A 4 37.63 7.77 12.70
N ILE A 5 38.81 8.02 13.28
CA ILE A 5 39.65 7.00 13.93
C ILE A 5 38.93 6.38 15.13
N LEU A 6 38.28 7.22 15.93
CA LEU A 6 37.44 6.78 17.07
C LEU A 6 36.30 5.86 16.60
N LEU A 7 35.60 6.25 15.56
CA LEU A 7 34.52 5.42 14.98
C LEU A 7 35.07 4.07 14.48
N PHE A 8 36.23 4.05 13.87
CA PHE A 8 36.87 2.81 13.42
C PHE A 8 37.47 1.96 14.55
N ARG A 9 37.36 2.39 15.83
CA ARG A 9 37.91 1.71 17.01
C ARG A 9 39.42 1.41 16.88
N LYS A 10 40.14 2.24 16.13
CA LYS A 10 41.57 2.10 16.00
C LYS A 10 42.28 2.79 17.17
N ARG A 11 43.26 2.11 17.73
CA ARG A 11 44.04 2.65 18.83
C ARG A 11 44.88 3.81 18.32
N ILE A 12 44.85 4.92 19.04
CA ILE A 12 45.69 6.10 18.80
C ILE A 12 46.85 6.02 19.78
N ASP A 13 48.07 5.81 19.28
CA ASP A 13 49.28 5.79 20.11
C ASP A 13 50.23 6.92 19.67
N PRO A 14 50.80 7.72 20.58
CA PRO A 14 50.47 7.81 22.01
C PRO A 14 49.18 8.61 22.26
N ILE A 15 48.35 8.16 23.21
CA ILE A 15 47.18 8.90 23.66
C ILE A 15 47.67 10.13 24.46
N ARG A 16 47.46 11.32 23.91
CA ARG A 16 47.75 12.59 24.57
C ARG A 16 46.44 13.39 24.68
N PRO A 17 45.86 13.53 25.89
CA PRO A 17 44.72 14.39 26.10
C PRO A 17 45.14 15.85 25.97
N ASP A 18 44.30 16.65 25.29
CA ASP A 18 44.42 18.10 25.26
C ASP A 18 43.67 18.68 26.47
N PRO A 19 44.37 19.25 27.47
CA PRO A 19 43.74 19.69 28.71
C PRO A 19 42.82 20.89 28.54
N GLU A 20 42.93 21.64 27.42
CA GLU A 20 42.08 22.82 27.16
C GLU A 20 40.78 22.49 26.40
N LYS A 21 40.76 21.37 25.71
CA LYS A 21 39.68 21.07 24.75
C LYS A 21 38.89 19.81 25.05
N ASN A 22 39.20 19.08 26.12
CA ASN A 22 38.57 17.82 26.51
C ASN A 22 38.54 16.75 25.40
N CYS A 23 39.44 16.81 24.44
CA CYS A 23 39.58 15.85 23.34
C CYS A 23 41.05 15.37 23.27
N LEU A 24 41.29 14.37 22.44
CA LEU A 24 42.65 13.90 22.21
C LEU A 24 43.41 14.89 21.33
N THR A 25 44.72 15.07 21.61
CA THR A 25 45.61 15.85 20.76
C THR A 25 45.67 15.21 19.37
N ALA A 26 45.55 16.05 18.33
CA ALA A 26 45.50 15.59 16.94
C ALA A 26 46.66 14.62 16.60
N SER A 27 46.34 13.44 16.13
CA SER A 27 47.27 12.40 15.71
C SER A 27 47.48 12.44 14.21
N TRP A 28 48.33 13.36 13.74
CA TRP A 28 48.60 13.52 12.32
C TRP A 28 49.24 12.27 11.68
N ALA A 29 50.15 11.61 12.40
CA ALA A 29 50.81 10.40 11.90
C ALA A 29 49.82 9.23 11.70
N GLU A 30 48.91 9.01 12.62
CA GLU A 30 47.88 7.96 12.51
C GLU A 30 46.81 8.33 11.48
N SER A 31 46.46 9.61 11.38
CA SER A 31 45.58 10.11 10.35
C SER A 31 46.12 9.85 8.94
N LEU A 32 47.43 10.06 8.73
CA LEU A 32 48.08 9.77 7.45
C LEU A 32 48.10 8.27 7.12
N LYS A 33 48.38 7.42 8.12
CA LYS A 33 48.36 5.94 7.93
C LYS A 33 46.98 5.45 7.49
N ILE A 34 45.95 6.00 8.08
CA ILE A 34 44.55 5.60 7.73
C ILE A 34 44.14 6.13 6.38
N MET A 35 44.50 7.35 6.03
CA MET A 35 44.21 7.93 4.72
C MET A 35 45.02 7.28 3.60
N ALA A 36 46.18 6.72 3.87
CA ALA A 36 47.00 5.98 2.91
C ALA A 36 46.49 4.56 2.64
N ASP A 37 45.55 4.03 3.44
CA ASP A 37 44.96 2.72 3.21
C ASP A 37 44.03 2.77 1.98
N ALA A 38 44.39 1.96 0.97
CA ALA A 38 43.56 1.85 -0.26
C ALA A 38 42.12 1.45 0.01
N ARG A 39 41.81 0.85 1.16
CA ARG A 39 40.48 0.43 1.59
C ARG A 39 39.76 1.49 2.45
N PHE A 40 40.36 2.64 2.70
CA PHE A 40 39.77 3.67 3.56
C PHE A 40 38.36 4.08 3.15
N LEU A 41 38.16 4.39 1.87
CA LEU A 41 36.82 4.75 1.34
C LEU A 41 35.83 3.58 1.38
N SER A 42 36.31 2.37 1.16
CA SER A 42 35.48 1.17 1.29
C SER A 42 35.05 0.94 2.73
N ASN A 43 35.94 1.15 3.69
CA ASN A 43 35.65 1.00 5.12
C ASN A 43 34.67 2.07 5.62
N LEU A 44 34.76 3.30 5.11
CA LEU A 44 33.77 4.34 5.41
C LEU A 44 32.39 3.99 4.87
N LYS A 45 32.34 3.50 3.63
CA LYS A 45 31.08 3.13 2.97
C LYS A 45 30.40 1.93 3.64
N ASN A 46 31.21 1.01 4.11
CA ASN A 46 30.79 -0.30 4.64
C ASN A 46 30.82 -0.33 6.17
N TYR A 47 30.86 0.83 6.80
CA TYR A 47 30.93 0.93 8.25
C TYR A 47 29.71 0.27 8.93
N PRO A 48 29.92 -0.64 9.90
CA PRO A 48 28.83 -1.32 10.60
C PRO A 48 28.16 -0.36 11.59
N LYS A 49 27.10 0.28 11.14
CA LYS A 49 26.39 1.34 11.88
C LYS A 49 25.77 0.85 13.19
N ASP A 50 25.36 -0.44 13.20
CA ASP A 50 24.70 -1.05 14.35
C ASP A 50 25.65 -1.34 15.52
N GLU A 51 26.97 -1.27 15.29
CA GLU A 51 27.98 -1.44 16.32
C GLU A 51 28.36 -0.16 17.08
N ILE A 52 27.77 0.97 16.71
CA ILE A 52 27.99 2.24 17.40
C ILE A 52 27.35 2.14 18.78
N ASN A 53 28.16 2.39 19.83
CA ASN A 53 27.74 2.38 21.22
C ASN A 53 27.76 3.79 21.85
N ALA A 54 27.21 3.91 23.06
CA ALA A 54 27.12 5.18 23.76
C ALA A 54 28.53 5.79 24.03
N GLU A 55 29.49 4.95 24.40
CA GLU A 55 30.86 5.40 24.71
C GLU A 55 31.53 6.06 23.49
N MET A 56 31.30 5.51 22.30
CA MET A 56 31.83 6.11 21.06
C MET A 56 31.21 7.48 20.78
N ILE A 57 29.94 7.66 21.07
CA ILE A 57 29.27 8.94 20.90
C ILE A 57 29.74 9.95 21.93
N ASP A 58 29.92 9.52 23.19
CA ASP A 58 30.44 10.38 24.25
C ASP A 58 31.87 10.86 23.95
N LEU A 59 32.70 9.98 23.37
CA LEU A 59 34.04 10.35 22.90
C LEU A 59 34.06 11.30 21.70
N LEU A 60 33.00 11.30 20.90
CA LEU A 60 32.83 12.20 19.77
C LEU A 60 32.27 13.57 20.17
N GLN A 61 31.50 13.65 21.25
CA GLN A 61 30.86 14.88 21.73
C GLN A 61 31.78 16.09 21.84
N PRO A 62 32.99 15.96 22.43
CA PRO A 62 33.92 17.09 22.52
C PRO A 62 34.35 17.65 21.16
N TYR A 63 34.44 16.78 20.14
CA TYR A 63 34.78 17.21 18.79
C TYR A 63 33.65 18.00 18.14
N PHE A 64 32.40 17.62 18.36
CA PHE A 64 31.23 18.33 17.80
C PHE A 64 31.02 19.70 18.47
N GLN A 65 31.53 19.91 19.67
CA GLN A 65 31.44 21.20 20.36
C GLN A 65 32.45 22.24 19.86
N PHE A 66 33.43 21.84 19.02
CA PHE A 66 34.38 22.79 18.44
C PHE A 66 33.67 23.70 17.43
N PRO A 67 33.83 25.04 17.55
CA PRO A 67 33.27 26.00 16.60
C PRO A 67 33.76 25.78 15.16
N GLN A 68 34.95 25.16 15.01
CA GLN A 68 35.55 24.86 13.71
C GLN A 68 35.18 23.48 13.17
N TYR A 69 34.51 22.64 13.96
CA TYR A 69 34.06 21.29 13.51
C TYR A 69 32.70 21.37 12.80
N THR A 70 32.62 22.21 11.83
CA THR A 70 31.42 22.40 11.01
C THR A 70 31.72 22.09 9.54
N PHE A 71 30.71 21.70 8.82
CA PHE A 71 30.82 21.41 7.39
C PHE A 71 31.37 22.62 6.62
N GLU A 72 30.91 23.83 6.95
CA GLU A 72 31.31 25.08 6.28
C GLU A 72 32.81 25.41 6.55
N ALA A 73 33.24 25.32 7.78
CA ALA A 73 34.66 25.54 8.14
C ALA A 73 35.59 24.51 7.48
N ALA A 74 35.17 23.26 7.43
CA ALA A 74 35.91 22.21 6.78
C ALA A 74 35.96 22.35 5.25
N LYS A 75 34.90 22.84 4.62
CA LYS A 75 34.83 23.08 3.18
C LYS A 75 35.80 24.16 2.72
N VAL A 76 36.02 25.17 3.56
CA VAL A 76 37.01 26.23 3.30
C VAL A 76 38.44 25.65 3.36
N ALA A 77 38.69 24.72 4.29
CA ALA A 77 40.00 24.10 4.44
C ALA A 77 40.27 23.02 3.37
N CYS A 78 39.35 22.14 3.13
CA CYS A 78 39.44 21.08 2.13
C CYS A 78 38.09 20.40 1.95
N GLY A 79 37.56 20.32 0.72
CA GLY A 79 36.26 19.72 0.41
C GLY A 79 36.13 18.24 0.82
N ASN A 80 37.22 17.47 0.77
CA ASN A 80 37.21 16.06 1.17
C ASN A 80 37.07 15.91 2.70
N VAL A 81 37.60 16.83 3.48
CA VAL A 81 37.49 16.83 4.96
C VAL A 81 36.06 17.18 5.38
N ALA A 82 35.39 18.05 4.63
CA ALA A 82 33.97 18.36 4.85
C ALA A 82 33.09 17.10 4.73
N GLY A 83 33.38 16.22 3.75
CA GLY A 83 32.70 14.93 3.61
C GLY A 83 32.89 14.01 4.81
N LEU A 84 34.09 13.96 5.38
CA LEU A 84 34.39 13.15 6.58
C LEU A 84 33.68 13.70 7.83
N ILE A 85 33.62 15.02 7.99
CA ILE A 85 32.86 15.63 9.09
C ILE A 85 31.37 15.32 8.96
N SER A 86 30.80 15.49 7.77
CA SER A 86 29.41 15.14 7.52
C SER A 86 29.13 13.66 7.82
N TRP A 87 30.05 12.77 7.45
CA TRP A 87 29.93 11.34 7.72
C TRP A 87 29.95 11.02 9.22
N THR A 88 30.88 11.62 10.01
CA THR A 88 30.93 11.40 11.46
C THR A 88 29.70 11.93 12.16
N ILE A 89 29.21 13.08 11.77
CA ILE A 89 27.95 13.65 12.29
C ILE A 89 26.77 12.74 11.94
N ALA A 90 26.70 12.24 10.70
CA ALA A 90 25.65 11.31 10.27
C ALA A 90 25.66 10.00 11.06
N MET A 91 26.83 9.47 11.40
CA MET A 91 26.95 8.25 12.23
C MET A 91 26.47 8.48 13.66
N ALA A 92 26.82 9.62 14.26
CA ALA A 92 26.33 10.00 15.59
C ALA A 92 24.80 10.20 15.59
N LEU A 93 24.27 10.84 14.55
CA LEU A 93 22.84 11.05 14.38
C LEU A 93 22.08 9.73 14.17
N PHE A 94 22.66 8.80 13.40
CA PHE A 94 22.11 7.47 13.22
C PHE A 94 21.95 6.72 14.54
N TYR A 95 22.98 6.74 15.39
CA TYR A 95 22.91 6.13 16.71
C TYR A 95 21.82 6.76 17.58
N SER A 96 21.74 8.12 17.61
CA SER A 96 20.72 8.84 18.36
C SER A 96 19.31 8.45 17.91
N VAL A 97 19.06 8.47 16.60
CA VAL A 97 17.77 8.10 16.03
C VAL A 97 17.43 6.63 16.32
N ASN A 98 18.40 5.72 16.18
CA ASN A 98 18.15 4.29 16.44
C ASN A 98 17.90 4.00 17.92
N LYS A 99 18.58 4.71 18.82
CA LYS A 99 18.35 4.67 20.28
C LYS A 99 16.94 5.10 20.63
N ASP A 100 16.40 6.10 19.92
CA ASP A 100 15.06 6.62 20.15
C ASP A 100 13.97 5.76 19.48
N VAL A 101 14.26 5.16 18.34
CA VAL A 101 13.31 4.35 17.56
C VAL A 101 13.04 2.97 18.19
N LEU A 102 14.07 2.32 18.76
CA LEU A 102 13.90 1.02 19.42
C LEU A 102 12.96 1.07 20.64
N PRO A 103 13.11 2.01 21.58
CA PRO A 103 12.16 2.16 22.68
C PRO A 103 10.78 2.66 22.20
N LEU A 104 10.74 3.44 21.10
CA LEU A 104 9.47 3.88 20.50
C LEU A 104 8.66 2.72 19.93
N LYS A 105 9.29 1.72 19.29
CA LYS A 105 8.60 0.50 18.83
C LYS A 105 8.09 -0.35 20.00
N ALA A 106 8.89 -0.49 21.06
CA ALA A 106 8.45 -1.18 22.27
C ALA A 106 7.33 -0.40 22.98
N ASN A 107 7.47 0.93 23.05
CA ASN A 107 6.46 1.80 23.61
C ASN A 107 5.19 1.87 22.74
N LEU A 108 5.28 1.67 21.42
CA LEU A 108 4.09 1.66 20.56
C LEU A 108 3.13 0.53 20.96
N ALA A 109 3.65 -0.67 21.25
CA ALA A 109 2.85 -1.79 21.71
C ALA A 109 2.25 -1.54 23.09
N VAL A 110 3.03 -0.93 24.01
CA VAL A 110 2.56 -0.53 25.34
C VAL A 110 1.58 0.66 25.23
N MET A 111 1.86 1.61 24.33
CA MET A 111 0.99 2.75 24.08
C MET A 111 -0.32 2.36 23.40
N GLN A 112 -0.33 1.34 22.53
CA GLN A 112 -1.59 0.80 21.99
C GLN A 112 -2.48 0.21 23.10
N GLY A 113 -1.88 -0.46 24.09
CA GLY A 113 -2.61 -0.91 25.29
C GLY A 113 -3.10 0.25 26.17
N LYS A 114 -2.24 1.24 26.40
CA LYS A 114 -2.59 2.46 27.15
C LYS A 114 -3.59 3.34 26.40
N TYR A 115 -3.51 3.38 25.07
CA TYR A 115 -4.48 4.09 24.23
C TYR A 115 -5.90 3.54 24.37
N GLN A 116 -6.06 2.21 24.44
CA GLN A 116 -7.38 1.61 24.66
C GLN A 116 -7.92 1.86 26.09
N ALA A 117 -7.03 1.93 27.09
CA ALA A 117 -7.43 2.28 28.44
C ALA A 117 -7.79 3.78 28.54
N ALA A 118 -6.92 4.65 28.01
CA ALA A 118 -7.15 6.09 27.99
C ALA A 118 -8.37 6.49 27.15
N LYS A 119 -8.73 5.69 26.12
CA LYS A 119 -9.94 5.92 25.32
C LYS A 119 -11.23 5.71 26.14
N ARG A 120 -11.24 4.72 27.05
CA ARG A 120 -12.38 4.51 27.94
C ARG A 120 -12.48 5.62 28.98
N GLU A 121 -11.34 6.11 29.49
CA GLU A 121 -11.31 7.26 30.39
C GLU A 121 -11.73 8.55 29.69
N LEU A 122 -11.35 8.69 28.40
CA LEU A 122 -11.75 9.82 27.57
C LEU A 122 -13.28 9.84 27.36
N GLU A 123 -13.91 8.71 27.01
CA GLU A 123 -15.37 8.63 26.84
C GLU A 123 -16.15 9.03 28.13
N VAL A 124 -15.58 8.66 29.28
CA VAL A 124 -16.16 9.08 30.57
C VAL A 124 -15.93 10.56 30.84
N ALA A 125 -14.73 11.08 30.52
CA ALA A 125 -14.40 12.49 30.69
C ALA A 125 -15.17 13.38 29.70
N GLU A 126 -15.42 12.93 28.48
CA GLU A 126 -16.24 13.63 27.48
C GLU A 126 -17.70 13.72 27.93
N ALA A 127 -18.27 12.65 28.50
CA ALA A 127 -19.64 12.69 29.07
C ALA A 127 -19.75 13.64 30.25
N GLN A 128 -18.72 13.71 31.10
CA GLN A 128 -18.65 14.68 32.20
C GLN A 128 -18.43 16.10 31.70
N LEU A 129 -17.64 16.28 30.63
CA LEU A 129 -17.43 17.57 29.99
C LEU A 129 -18.73 18.11 29.38
N GLU A 130 -19.47 17.26 28.64
CA GLU A 130 -20.75 17.64 28.03
C GLU A 130 -21.80 18.07 29.08
N ALA A 131 -21.83 17.39 30.26
CA ALA A 131 -22.69 17.79 31.36
C ALA A 131 -22.26 19.14 31.93
N LYS A 132 -20.96 19.39 32.07
CA LYS A 132 -20.40 20.67 32.56
C LYS A 132 -20.52 21.80 31.55
N GLU A 133 -20.43 21.49 30.25
CA GLU A 133 -20.67 22.46 29.19
C GLU A 133 -22.14 22.95 29.14
N ARG A 134 -23.11 22.05 29.42
CA ARG A 134 -24.53 22.45 29.56
C ARG A 134 -24.74 23.39 30.75
N GLU A 135 -24.07 23.10 31.85
CA GLU A 135 -24.08 23.94 33.06
C GLU A 135 -23.39 25.29 32.81
N LEU A 136 -22.23 25.23 32.09
CA LEU A 136 -21.48 26.42 31.68
C LEU A 136 -22.28 27.28 30.68
N ALA A 137 -22.94 26.62 29.70
CA ALA A 137 -23.79 27.33 28.73
C ALA A 137 -25.02 27.97 29.36
N HIS A 138 -25.49 27.45 30.51
CA HIS A 138 -26.57 28.09 31.28
C HIS A 138 -26.06 29.31 32.03
N VAL A 139 -24.90 29.19 32.68
CA VAL A 139 -24.25 30.32 33.41
C VAL A 139 -23.78 31.40 32.42
N GLN A 140 -23.27 31.00 31.28
CA GLN A 140 -22.84 31.90 30.22
C GLN A 140 -24.00 32.71 29.63
N ARG A 141 -25.20 32.07 29.47
CA ARG A 141 -26.41 32.82 29.07
C ARG A 141 -26.83 33.89 30.11
N GLN A 142 -26.77 33.55 31.38
CA GLN A 142 -27.07 34.55 32.44
C GLN A 142 -26.05 35.69 32.50
N PHE A 143 -24.78 35.39 32.15
CA PHE A 143 -23.72 36.39 32.08
C PHE A 143 -23.87 37.31 30.86
N ASP A 144 -24.24 36.72 29.70
CA ASP A 144 -24.46 37.48 28.46
C ASP A 144 -25.69 38.40 28.55
N GLU A 145 -26.75 37.99 29.28
CA GLU A 145 -27.89 38.87 29.58
C GLU A 145 -27.49 40.04 30.50
N ALA A 146 -26.54 39.83 31.40
CA ALA A 146 -26.00 40.91 32.25
C ALA A 146 -25.00 41.83 31.53
N MET A 147 -24.33 41.29 30.48
CA MET A 147 -23.31 42.04 29.72
C MET A 147 -23.88 42.93 28.63
N THR A 148 -25.10 42.66 28.14
CA THR A 148 -25.75 43.51 27.12
C THR A 148 -25.97 44.96 27.59
N LEU A 149 -25.92 45.24 28.88
CA LEU A 149 -26.05 46.58 29.48
C LEU A 149 -24.73 47.37 29.54
N LYS A 150 -23.58 46.77 29.27
CA LYS A 150 -22.26 47.43 29.35
C LYS A 150 -21.54 47.57 27.99
N GLN A 151 -22.27 47.42 26.92
CA GLN A 151 -21.72 47.10 25.58
C GLN A 151 -20.86 48.21 24.90
N ALA A 152 -21.06 49.48 25.23
CA ALA A 152 -20.38 50.57 24.51
C ALA A 152 -18.86 50.71 24.83
N VAL A 153 -18.43 50.21 25.99
CA VAL A 153 -17.02 50.31 26.45
C VAL A 153 -16.28 48.96 26.23
N LEU A 154 -17.04 47.88 25.97
CA LEU A 154 -16.48 46.52 25.84
C LEU A 154 -16.21 46.07 24.43
N ASP A 155 -16.65 46.83 23.41
CA ASP A 155 -16.48 46.42 21.99
C ASP A 155 -15.00 46.32 21.55
N ASP A 156 -14.12 47.15 22.07
CA ASP A 156 -12.68 47.02 21.76
C ASP A 156 -12.01 45.92 22.61
N ALA A 157 -12.46 45.71 23.85
CA ALA A 157 -12.01 44.57 24.67
C ALA A 157 -12.56 43.26 24.14
N ALA A 158 -13.80 43.23 23.62
CA ALA A 158 -14.42 42.06 22.99
C ALA A 158 -13.69 41.66 21.68
N LYS A 159 -13.24 42.66 20.88
CA LYS A 159 -12.43 42.41 19.71
C LYS A 159 -11.06 41.79 20.05
N CYS A 160 -10.41 42.31 21.09
CA CYS A 160 -9.16 41.72 21.59
C CYS A 160 -9.35 40.33 22.17
N GLN A 161 -10.45 40.11 22.89
CA GLN A 161 -10.81 38.79 23.42
C GLN A 161 -11.10 37.80 22.29
N GLN A 162 -11.84 38.21 21.25
CA GLN A 162 -12.09 37.39 20.08
C GLN A 162 -10.78 37.00 19.35
N LYS A 163 -9.82 37.92 19.23
CA LYS A 163 -8.50 37.62 18.67
C LYS A 163 -7.72 36.63 19.54
N MET A 164 -7.82 36.73 20.84
CA MET A 164 -7.16 35.83 21.79
C MET A 164 -7.81 34.45 21.85
N ASP A 165 -9.14 34.40 21.80
CA ASP A 165 -9.90 33.15 21.72
C ASP A 165 -9.67 32.45 20.38
N ALA A 166 -9.60 33.21 19.29
CA ALA A 166 -9.23 32.71 17.97
C ALA A 166 -7.81 32.13 17.96
N ALA A 167 -6.84 32.80 18.59
CA ALA A 167 -5.48 32.30 18.72
C ALA A 167 -5.42 31.03 19.58
N THR A 168 -6.18 30.99 20.68
CA THR A 168 -6.25 29.82 21.57
C THR A 168 -6.93 28.62 20.89
N ALA A 169 -8.02 28.86 20.16
CA ALA A 169 -8.69 27.84 19.36
C ALA A 169 -7.78 27.30 18.25
N LEU A 170 -6.99 28.18 17.61
CA LEU A 170 -6.00 27.81 16.60
C LEU A 170 -4.87 26.96 17.21
N ILE A 171 -4.33 27.35 18.36
CA ILE A 171 -3.28 26.62 19.08
C ILE A 171 -3.79 25.25 19.53
N ASN A 172 -4.99 25.19 20.13
CA ASN A 172 -5.58 23.93 20.58
C ASN A 172 -6.03 23.04 19.42
N GLY A 173 -6.46 23.65 18.31
CA GLY A 173 -6.84 22.95 17.08
C GLY A 173 -5.63 22.29 16.39
N LEU A 174 -4.50 22.99 16.37
CA LEU A 174 -3.28 22.54 15.71
C LEU A 174 -2.35 21.73 16.62
N SER A 175 -2.59 21.66 17.92
CA SER A 175 -1.69 20.96 18.87
C SER A 175 -1.55 19.47 18.56
N GLY A 176 -2.66 18.79 18.24
CA GLY A 176 -2.65 17.38 17.83
C GLY A 176 -1.95 17.15 16.50
N GLU A 177 -2.20 18.05 15.54
CA GLU A 177 -1.57 17.99 14.22
C GLU A 177 -0.05 18.24 14.29
N ARG A 178 0.38 19.14 15.17
CA ARG A 178 1.81 19.40 15.39
C ARG A 178 2.55 18.14 15.84
N VAL A 179 1.99 17.37 16.77
CA VAL A 179 2.61 16.11 17.23
C VAL A 179 2.66 15.11 16.09
N ARG A 180 1.53 14.90 15.40
CA ARG A 180 1.43 13.99 14.26
C ARG A 180 2.43 14.34 13.14
N TRP A 181 2.50 15.62 12.74
CA TRP A 181 3.43 16.04 11.69
C TRP A 181 4.89 15.96 12.10
N THR A 182 5.19 16.16 13.39
CA THR A 182 6.56 15.97 13.91
C THR A 182 6.97 14.51 13.84
N GLU A 183 6.08 13.59 14.22
CA GLU A 183 6.30 12.14 14.12
C GLU A 183 6.43 11.69 12.65
N GLN A 184 5.54 12.16 11.79
CA GLN A 184 5.62 11.89 10.34
C GLN A 184 6.92 12.43 9.73
N SER A 185 7.36 13.62 10.10
CA SER A 185 8.62 14.20 9.63
C SER A 185 9.83 13.34 10.04
N ALA A 186 9.82 12.80 11.24
CA ALA A 186 10.87 11.90 11.72
C ALA A 186 10.85 10.56 10.94
N LEU A 187 9.64 10.01 10.69
CA LEU A 187 9.47 8.82 9.86
C LEU A 187 9.96 9.05 8.42
N PHE A 188 9.57 10.14 7.78
CA PHE A 188 10.03 10.47 6.44
C PHE A 188 11.55 10.61 6.33
N LYS A 189 12.22 11.16 7.33
CA LYS A 189 13.68 11.20 7.34
C LYS A 189 14.30 9.81 7.31
N SER A 190 13.78 8.88 8.09
CA SER A 190 14.27 7.50 8.11
C SER A 190 13.92 6.74 6.82
N GLU A 191 12.80 7.07 6.19
CA GLU A 191 12.39 6.50 4.89
C GLU A 191 13.28 7.01 3.75
N ILE A 192 13.65 8.30 3.76
CA ILE A 192 14.55 8.90 2.77
C ILE A 192 15.91 8.20 2.76
N GLU A 193 16.44 7.81 3.91
CA GLU A 193 17.72 7.10 4.00
C GLU A 193 17.69 5.73 3.32
N ARG A 194 16.52 5.06 3.33
CA ARG A 194 16.31 3.72 2.74
C ARG A 194 15.65 3.76 1.37
N LEU A 195 15.27 4.95 0.92
CA LEU A 195 14.45 5.16 -0.27
C LEU A 195 15.03 4.48 -1.52
N VAL A 196 16.35 4.53 -1.70
CA VAL A 196 17.02 3.96 -2.88
C VAL A 196 16.84 2.44 -2.91
N GLY A 197 17.07 1.76 -1.79
CA GLY A 197 16.91 0.32 -1.70
C GLY A 197 15.44 -0.10 -1.83
N ASP A 198 14.56 0.61 -1.18
CA ASP A 198 13.13 0.32 -1.20
C ASP A 198 12.54 0.52 -2.61
N ILE A 199 12.89 1.62 -3.31
CA ILE A 199 12.46 1.84 -4.70
C ILE A 199 13.03 0.78 -5.64
N LEU A 200 14.29 0.38 -5.46
CA LEU A 200 14.90 -0.66 -6.27
C LEU A 200 14.15 -2.00 -6.10
N MET A 201 13.78 -2.33 -4.87
CA MET A 201 12.95 -3.50 -4.55
C MET A 201 11.57 -3.43 -5.20
N LEU A 202 10.89 -2.30 -5.06
CA LEU A 202 9.55 -2.09 -5.62
C LEU A 202 9.57 -2.13 -7.15
N THR A 203 10.59 -1.53 -7.78
CA THR A 203 10.74 -1.56 -9.23
C THR A 203 11.06 -2.98 -9.73
N GLY A 204 11.94 -3.70 -9.02
CA GLY A 204 12.23 -5.10 -9.31
C GLY A 204 10.98 -5.96 -9.19
N PHE A 205 10.20 -5.77 -8.14
CA PHE A 205 8.93 -6.46 -7.95
C PHE A 205 7.95 -6.21 -9.10
N LEU A 206 7.71 -4.95 -9.46
CA LEU A 206 6.80 -4.59 -10.56
C LEU A 206 7.26 -5.14 -11.91
N SER A 207 8.58 -5.25 -12.12
CA SER A 207 9.13 -5.65 -13.43
C SER A 207 9.26 -7.16 -13.62
N TYR A 208 9.48 -7.92 -12.54
CA TYR A 208 9.88 -9.33 -12.65
C TYR A 208 8.98 -10.31 -11.89
N SER A 209 8.18 -9.85 -10.91
CA SER A 209 7.39 -10.76 -10.06
C SER A 209 6.07 -11.23 -10.68
N GLY A 210 5.66 -10.64 -11.81
CA GLY A 210 4.36 -10.93 -12.44
C GLY A 210 4.07 -12.42 -12.69
N PRO A 211 4.98 -13.20 -13.32
CA PRO A 211 4.72 -14.60 -13.67
C PRO A 211 4.78 -15.58 -12.50
N PHE A 212 5.16 -15.13 -11.31
CA PHE A 212 5.45 -16.02 -10.18
C PHE A 212 4.30 -16.10 -9.18
N ASN A 213 4.16 -17.27 -8.56
CA ASN A 213 3.27 -17.48 -7.42
C ASN A 213 3.83 -16.85 -6.12
N GLN A 214 3.05 -16.87 -5.05
CA GLN A 214 3.41 -16.23 -3.77
C GLN A 214 4.72 -16.75 -3.17
N GLU A 215 4.98 -18.04 -3.24
CA GLU A 215 6.19 -18.67 -2.69
C GLU A 215 7.46 -18.17 -3.42
N PHE A 216 7.43 -18.20 -4.76
CA PHE A 216 8.55 -17.71 -5.56
C PHE A 216 8.74 -16.19 -5.44
N ARG A 217 7.67 -15.41 -5.31
CA ARG A 217 7.78 -13.97 -5.03
C ARG A 217 8.50 -13.72 -3.71
N SER A 218 8.14 -14.46 -2.67
CA SER A 218 8.79 -14.36 -1.35
C SER A 218 10.27 -14.74 -1.42
N LEU A 219 10.62 -15.80 -2.18
CA LEU A 219 12.02 -16.19 -2.41
C LEU A 219 12.81 -15.11 -3.15
N LEU A 220 12.23 -14.51 -4.20
CA LEU A 220 12.85 -13.42 -4.95
C LEU A 220 13.09 -12.19 -4.08
N ILE A 221 12.09 -11.77 -3.32
CA ILE A 221 12.17 -10.62 -2.42
C ILE A 221 13.26 -10.83 -1.39
N ASN A 222 13.29 -11.99 -0.72
CA ASN A 222 14.31 -12.33 0.26
C ASN A 222 15.71 -12.39 -0.36
N GLY A 223 15.82 -12.95 -1.56
CA GLY A 223 17.06 -12.99 -2.32
C GLY A 223 17.57 -11.58 -2.67
N TRP A 224 16.70 -10.70 -3.12
CA TRP A 224 17.03 -9.31 -3.44
C TRP A 224 17.41 -8.52 -2.18
N ILE A 225 16.69 -8.67 -1.08
CA ILE A 225 17.05 -8.05 0.20
C ILE A 225 18.46 -8.47 0.61
N THR A 226 18.76 -9.76 0.55
CA THR A 226 20.07 -10.32 0.89
C THR A 226 21.17 -9.73 0.01
N GLU A 227 20.93 -9.60 -1.29
CA GLU A 227 21.88 -9.03 -2.23
C GLU A 227 22.07 -7.52 -2.03
N LEU A 228 21.02 -6.77 -1.73
CA LEU A 228 21.09 -5.34 -1.41
C LEU A 228 21.93 -5.11 -0.14
N LEU A 229 21.70 -5.91 0.89
CA LEU A 229 22.47 -5.87 2.12
C LEU A 229 23.95 -6.22 1.89
N ARG A 230 24.23 -7.23 1.05
CA ARG A 230 25.58 -7.59 0.64
C ARG A 230 26.30 -6.42 -0.04
N ARG A 231 25.56 -5.67 -0.88
CA ARG A 231 26.06 -4.47 -1.57
C ARG A 231 26.01 -3.21 -0.72
N LYS A 232 25.53 -3.31 0.53
CA LYS A 232 25.42 -2.20 1.50
C LYS A 232 24.52 -1.06 1.04
N ILE A 233 23.50 -1.41 0.30
CA ILE A 233 22.41 -0.50 -0.04
C ILE A 233 21.39 -0.58 1.10
N PRO A 234 21.08 0.53 1.77
CA PRO A 234 20.09 0.53 2.84
C PRO A 234 18.71 0.19 2.29
N VAL A 235 18.04 -0.78 2.90
CA VAL A 235 16.72 -1.28 2.53
C VAL A 235 15.92 -1.62 3.79
N SER A 236 14.63 -1.48 3.73
CA SER A 236 13.72 -1.89 4.80
C SER A 236 13.61 -3.41 4.85
N MET A 237 13.93 -4.02 6.01
CA MET A 237 13.89 -5.49 6.19
C MET A 237 12.48 -6.06 6.05
N ASN A 238 11.47 -5.31 6.47
CA ASN A 238 10.06 -5.69 6.42
C ASN A 238 9.29 -4.74 5.49
N LEU A 239 9.76 -4.60 4.24
CA LEU A 239 9.09 -3.77 3.27
C LEU A 239 7.75 -4.43 2.90
N ASN A 240 6.66 -3.79 3.28
CA ASN A 240 5.35 -4.19 2.79
C ASN A 240 5.09 -3.53 1.44
N ILE A 241 5.23 -4.33 0.37
CA ILE A 241 5.11 -3.88 -1.03
C ILE A 241 3.73 -3.26 -1.28
N THR A 242 2.69 -3.86 -0.73
CA THR A 242 1.31 -3.43 -0.92
C THR A 242 1.07 -2.05 -0.33
N SER A 243 1.46 -1.83 0.91
CA SER A 243 1.28 -0.53 1.59
C SER A 243 2.20 0.57 1.05
N SER A 244 3.34 0.20 0.45
CA SER A 244 4.28 1.17 -0.15
C SER A 244 3.82 1.67 -1.52
N LEU A 245 3.09 0.86 -2.29
CA LEU A 245 2.66 1.18 -3.65
C LEU A 245 1.23 1.71 -3.75
N THR A 246 0.37 1.36 -2.79
CA THR A 246 -1.05 1.76 -2.82
C THR A 246 -1.60 1.97 -1.41
N ASP A 247 -2.67 2.73 -1.34
CA ASP A 247 -3.42 2.96 -0.11
C ASP A 247 -4.52 1.89 0.06
N THR A 248 -4.96 1.76 1.31
CA THR A 248 -6.02 0.78 1.64
C THR A 248 -7.38 1.14 1.06
N ALA A 249 -7.61 2.41 0.68
CA ALA A 249 -8.84 2.83 0.01
C ALA A 249 -8.91 2.28 -1.41
N THR A 250 -7.82 2.39 -2.18
CA THR A 250 -7.73 1.83 -3.53
C THR A 250 -7.88 0.30 -3.53
N ILE A 251 -7.31 -0.40 -2.52
CA ILE A 251 -7.52 -1.85 -2.37
C ILE A 251 -9.00 -2.16 -2.12
N GLY A 252 -9.67 -1.37 -1.28
CA GLY A 252 -11.11 -1.51 -1.05
C GLY A 252 -11.93 -1.37 -2.35
N GLU A 253 -11.59 -0.42 -3.21
CA GLU A 253 -12.23 -0.24 -4.52
C GLU A 253 -12.00 -1.43 -5.45
N TRP A 254 -10.77 -1.95 -5.50
CA TRP A 254 -10.48 -3.15 -6.30
C TRP A 254 -11.31 -4.35 -5.82
N ASN A 255 -11.47 -4.51 -4.51
CA ASN A 255 -12.30 -5.57 -3.95
C ASN A 255 -13.77 -5.39 -4.32
N LEU A 256 -14.30 -4.17 -4.31
CA LEU A 256 -15.65 -3.85 -4.78
C LEU A 256 -15.81 -4.12 -6.27
N CYS A 257 -14.77 -3.93 -7.07
CA CYS A 257 -14.76 -4.26 -8.50
C CYS A 257 -14.60 -5.77 -8.77
N GLY A 258 -14.41 -6.59 -7.73
CA GLY A 258 -14.35 -8.06 -7.85
C GLY A 258 -12.95 -8.66 -7.82
N LEU A 259 -11.92 -7.90 -7.41
CA LEU A 259 -10.59 -8.46 -7.15
C LEU A 259 -10.63 -9.23 -5.83
N PRO A 260 -10.12 -10.49 -5.77
CA PRO A 260 -10.00 -11.22 -4.52
C PRO A 260 -9.16 -10.50 -3.47
N THR A 261 -9.39 -10.79 -2.19
CA THR A 261 -8.73 -10.14 -1.07
C THR A 261 -7.39 -10.76 -0.69
N ASP A 262 -7.01 -11.86 -1.36
CA ASP A 262 -5.73 -12.52 -1.13
C ASP A 262 -4.55 -11.65 -1.56
N GLU A 263 -3.44 -11.79 -0.88
CA GLU A 263 -2.25 -10.96 -1.08
C GLU A 263 -1.72 -11.06 -2.53
N LEU A 264 -1.76 -12.25 -3.14
CA LEU A 264 -1.30 -12.45 -4.52
C LEU A 264 -2.15 -11.66 -5.51
N SER A 265 -3.48 -11.69 -5.35
CA SER A 265 -4.40 -10.94 -6.23
C SER A 265 -4.22 -9.43 -6.08
N ILE A 266 -4.01 -8.94 -4.86
CA ILE A 266 -3.72 -7.52 -4.61
C ILE A 266 -2.38 -7.13 -5.26
N GLN A 267 -1.35 -7.95 -5.10
CA GLN A 267 -0.04 -7.73 -5.73
C GLN A 267 -0.14 -7.76 -7.28
N ASN A 268 -0.97 -8.65 -7.83
CA ASN A 268 -1.25 -8.68 -9.26
C ASN A 268 -1.93 -7.39 -9.73
N GLY A 269 -2.93 -6.92 -8.98
CA GLY A 269 -3.57 -5.63 -9.21
C GLY A 269 -2.57 -4.46 -9.19
N LEU A 270 -1.59 -4.48 -8.28
CA LEU A 270 -0.49 -3.50 -8.25
C LEU A 270 0.33 -3.54 -9.53
N ILE A 271 0.74 -4.72 -9.99
CA ILE A 271 1.54 -4.85 -11.20
C ILE A 271 0.74 -4.37 -12.41
N VAL A 272 -0.56 -4.74 -12.53
CA VAL A 272 -1.43 -4.27 -13.62
C VAL A 272 -1.53 -2.75 -13.68
N THR A 273 -1.62 -2.09 -12.53
CA THR A 273 -1.88 -0.64 -12.47
C THR A 273 -0.63 0.22 -12.46
N LYS A 274 0.50 -0.30 -11.95
CA LYS A 274 1.73 0.47 -11.70
C LYS A 274 2.90 0.06 -12.59
N ALA A 275 2.86 -1.10 -13.25
CA ALA A 275 3.94 -1.51 -14.14
C ALA A 275 4.10 -0.55 -15.32
N SER A 276 5.34 -0.37 -15.75
CA SER A 276 5.66 0.49 -16.90
C SER A 276 5.27 -0.12 -18.25
N ARG A 277 5.18 -1.45 -18.33
CA ARG A 277 4.77 -2.19 -19.53
C ARG A 277 3.28 -2.48 -19.48
N PHE A 278 2.66 -2.65 -20.64
CA PHE A 278 1.27 -3.06 -20.72
C PHE A 278 1.07 -4.47 -20.14
N PRO A 279 0.05 -4.70 -19.30
CA PRO A 279 -0.16 -5.99 -18.66
C PRO A 279 -0.73 -7.03 -19.63
N LEU A 280 -0.16 -8.23 -19.57
CA LEU A 280 -0.65 -9.43 -20.19
C LEU A 280 -1.01 -10.43 -19.10
N LEU A 281 -2.31 -10.64 -18.90
CA LEU A 281 -2.83 -11.47 -17.84
C LEU A 281 -3.01 -12.91 -18.30
N VAL A 282 -2.38 -13.84 -17.61
CA VAL A 282 -2.68 -15.27 -17.73
C VAL A 282 -3.85 -15.57 -16.80
N ASP A 283 -5.06 -15.58 -17.37
CA ASP A 283 -6.32 -15.62 -16.62
C ASP A 283 -7.27 -16.70 -17.17
N PRO A 284 -6.97 -17.98 -16.96
CA PRO A 284 -7.82 -19.07 -17.43
C PRO A 284 -9.20 -19.08 -16.77
N GLN A 285 -9.35 -18.50 -15.59
CA GLN A 285 -10.58 -18.44 -14.82
C GLN A 285 -11.37 -17.13 -15.02
N THR A 286 -10.86 -16.20 -15.82
CA THR A 286 -11.51 -14.92 -16.16
C THR A 286 -11.73 -13.95 -14.99
N GLN A 287 -10.99 -14.08 -13.89
CA GLN A 287 -11.10 -13.19 -12.73
C GLN A 287 -10.53 -11.80 -13.02
N GLY A 288 -9.31 -11.73 -13.53
CA GLY A 288 -8.66 -10.47 -13.89
C GLY A 288 -9.44 -9.72 -14.97
N LYS A 289 -9.99 -10.46 -15.94
CA LYS A 289 -10.87 -9.92 -16.98
C LYS A 289 -12.11 -9.24 -16.41
N ILE A 290 -12.80 -9.89 -15.48
CA ILE A 290 -14.01 -9.35 -14.85
C ILE A 290 -13.66 -8.11 -14.02
N TRP A 291 -12.58 -8.18 -13.25
CA TRP A 291 -12.10 -7.06 -12.46
C TRP A 291 -11.79 -5.83 -13.33
N ILE A 292 -11.04 -6.00 -14.43
CA ILE A 292 -10.71 -4.90 -15.36
C ILE A 292 -11.99 -4.30 -15.97
N LYS A 293 -12.95 -5.14 -16.39
CA LYS A 293 -14.22 -4.66 -16.91
C LYS A 293 -15.02 -3.81 -15.92
N ASN A 294 -15.02 -4.21 -14.65
CA ASN A 294 -15.72 -3.47 -13.61
C ASN A 294 -14.98 -2.17 -13.26
N THR A 295 -13.65 -2.21 -13.18
CA THR A 295 -12.83 -1.04 -12.83
C THR A 295 -12.87 0.03 -13.93
N GLU A 296 -12.80 -0.36 -15.20
CA GLU A 296 -12.78 0.58 -16.33
C GLU A 296 -14.17 0.83 -16.95
N LYS A 297 -15.23 0.38 -16.30
CA LYS A 297 -16.61 0.54 -16.79
C LYS A 297 -16.99 1.99 -17.04
N GLU A 298 -16.57 2.89 -16.17
CA GLU A 298 -16.88 4.33 -16.26
C GLU A 298 -16.00 5.03 -17.32
N ASN A 299 -14.84 4.45 -17.67
CA ASN A 299 -13.86 5.02 -18.61
C ASN A 299 -14.14 4.63 -20.07
N ASN A 300 -15.32 4.13 -20.40
CA ASN A 300 -15.69 3.67 -21.76
C ASN A 300 -14.72 2.62 -22.33
N LEU A 301 -14.49 1.55 -21.57
CA LEU A 301 -13.63 0.43 -21.96
C LEU A 301 -14.02 -0.16 -23.32
N ILE A 302 -13.05 -0.25 -24.22
CA ILE A 302 -13.19 -0.94 -25.51
C ILE A 302 -12.80 -2.40 -25.31
N VAL A 303 -13.74 -3.32 -25.55
CA VAL A 303 -13.46 -4.77 -25.45
C VAL A 303 -13.37 -5.34 -26.86
N THR A 304 -12.28 -6.01 -27.18
CA THR A 304 -12.02 -6.55 -28.52
C THR A 304 -11.25 -7.88 -28.46
N THR A 305 -11.17 -8.57 -29.58
CA THR A 305 -10.31 -9.76 -29.78
C THR A 305 -9.41 -9.53 -30.97
N LEU A 306 -8.28 -10.24 -31.07
CA LEU A 306 -7.35 -10.11 -32.21
C LEU A 306 -8.03 -10.40 -33.56
N ASN A 307 -9.01 -11.31 -33.58
CA ASN A 307 -9.75 -11.71 -34.78
C ASN A 307 -10.94 -10.80 -35.11
N HIS A 308 -11.15 -9.72 -34.35
CA HIS A 308 -12.29 -8.83 -34.56
C HIS A 308 -12.09 -8.00 -35.85
N LYS A 309 -13.12 -7.91 -36.69
CA LYS A 309 -13.08 -7.21 -37.98
C LYS A 309 -12.56 -5.76 -37.88
N TYR A 310 -12.86 -5.07 -36.78
CA TYR A 310 -12.50 -3.67 -36.55
C TYR A 310 -11.39 -3.55 -35.50
N PHE A 311 -10.56 -4.58 -35.29
CA PHE A 311 -9.51 -4.57 -34.27
C PHE A 311 -8.59 -3.36 -34.40
N ARG A 312 -8.10 -3.08 -35.61
CA ARG A 312 -7.20 -1.95 -35.87
C ARG A 312 -7.84 -0.60 -35.55
N ASN A 313 -9.13 -0.43 -35.84
CA ASN A 313 -9.85 0.80 -35.52
C ASN A 313 -10.00 0.95 -33.99
N HIS A 314 -10.25 -0.14 -33.27
CA HIS A 314 -10.31 -0.11 -31.80
C HIS A 314 -8.97 0.29 -31.17
N VAL A 315 -7.84 -0.18 -31.75
CA VAL A 315 -6.49 0.24 -31.32
C VAL A 315 -6.27 1.72 -31.62
N GLU A 316 -6.68 2.18 -32.80
CA GLU A 316 -6.64 3.58 -33.21
C GLU A 316 -7.43 4.47 -32.26
N ASP A 317 -8.67 4.10 -31.93
CA ASP A 317 -9.53 4.80 -30.96
C ASP A 317 -8.94 4.81 -29.54
N CYS A 318 -8.36 3.70 -29.11
CA CYS A 318 -7.70 3.62 -27.80
C CYS A 318 -6.57 4.63 -27.68
N VAL A 319 -5.67 4.66 -28.67
CA VAL A 319 -4.46 5.48 -28.63
C VAL A 319 -4.78 6.96 -28.87
N SER A 320 -5.67 7.26 -29.81
CA SER A 320 -6.01 8.64 -30.19
C SER A 320 -6.93 9.33 -29.18
N LEU A 321 -7.88 8.61 -28.60
CA LEU A 321 -8.86 9.16 -27.65
C LEU A 321 -8.44 8.97 -26.18
N GLY A 322 -7.36 8.23 -25.93
CA GLY A 322 -6.90 7.94 -24.56
C GLY A 322 -7.83 7.00 -23.79
N ARG A 323 -8.59 6.13 -24.48
CA ARG A 323 -9.51 5.19 -23.84
C ARG A 323 -8.83 3.89 -23.44
N PRO A 324 -9.25 3.23 -22.36
CA PRO A 324 -8.77 1.90 -22.02
C PRO A 324 -9.30 0.87 -23.03
N MET A 325 -8.48 -0.11 -23.36
CA MET A 325 -8.82 -1.22 -24.25
C MET A 325 -8.47 -2.55 -23.61
N LEU A 326 -9.35 -3.52 -23.71
CA LEU A 326 -9.15 -4.90 -23.28
C LEU A 326 -9.16 -5.83 -24.50
N ILE A 327 -8.04 -6.48 -24.75
CA ILE A 327 -7.89 -7.51 -25.78
C ILE A 327 -8.10 -8.87 -25.11
N GLU A 328 -9.17 -9.55 -25.50
CA GLU A 328 -9.57 -10.82 -24.91
C GLU A 328 -9.03 -12.01 -25.69
N ASP A 329 -8.84 -13.12 -24.97
CA ASP A 329 -8.61 -14.46 -25.52
C ASP A 329 -7.45 -14.53 -26.50
N VAL A 330 -6.33 -13.88 -26.15
CA VAL A 330 -5.10 -13.92 -26.93
C VAL A 330 -4.45 -15.30 -26.80
N ALA A 331 -3.97 -15.86 -27.89
CA ALA A 331 -3.15 -17.08 -27.91
C ALA A 331 -1.69 -16.79 -27.52
N GLU A 332 -0.75 -17.55 -28.04
CA GLU A 332 0.68 -17.36 -27.79
C GLU A 332 1.32 -16.27 -28.65
N GLU A 333 0.60 -15.77 -29.66
CA GLU A 333 1.08 -14.74 -30.58
C GLU A 333 0.24 -13.47 -30.48
N LEU A 334 0.90 -12.32 -30.59
CA LEU A 334 0.27 -11.00 -30.67
C LEU A 334 0.30 -10.50 -32.13
N ASP A 335 -0.69 -9.67 -32.50
CA ASP A 335 -0.68 -9.01 -33.81
C ASP A 335 0.50 -8.01 -33.88
N PRO A 336 1.39 -8.10 -34.88
CA PRO A 336 2.51 -7.17 -35.04
C PRO A 336 2.13 -5.69 -35.12
N VAL A 337 0.87 -5.40 -35.43
CA VAL A 337 0.35 -4.03 -35.42
C VAL A 337 0.47 -3.38 -34.04
N LEU A 338 0.43 -4.17 -32.97
CA LEU A 338 0.57 -3.68 -31.60
C LEU A 338 2.02 -3.36 -31.19
N ASP A 339 3.02 -3.86 -31.90
CA ASP A 339 4.42 -3.80 -31.51
C ASP A 339 4.88 -2.38 -31.16
N ASN A 340 4.67 -1.43 -32.05
CA ASN A 340 5.08 -0.04 -31.83
C ASN A 340 4.37 0.61 -30.64
N VAL A 341 3.12 0.23 -30.37
CA VAL A 341 2.35 0.75 -29.24
C VAL A 341 2.84 0.12 -27.93
N LEU A 342 3.08 -1.19 -27.92
CA LEU A 342 3.58 -1.93 -26.76
C LEU A 342 5.00 -1.51 -26.37
N GLU A 343 5.87 -1.25 -27.36
CA GLU A 343 7.21 -0.73 -27.15
C GLU A 343 7.25 0.76 -26.81
N LYS A 344 6.09 1.45 -26.92
CA LYS A 344 5.97 2.90 -26.72
C LYS A 344 6.91 3.70 -27.63
N ASN A 345 7.08 3.22 -28.87
CA ASN A 345 7.89 3.87 -29.91
C ASN A 345 7.20 5.16 -30.40
N TYR A 346 7.15 6.17 -29.54
CA TYR A 346 6.49 7.44 -29.82
C TYR A 346 7.44 8.42 -30.45
N ILE A 347 7.08 8.93 -31.62
CA ILE A 347 7.83 9.94 -32.36
C ILE A 347 7.24 11.31 -31.99
N LYS A 348 8.06 12.21 -31.47
CA LYS A 348 7.62 13.58 -31.14
C LYS A 348 7.60 14.42 -32.41
N ILE A 349 6.41 14.88 -32.81
CA ILE A 349 6.22 15.79 -33.95
C ILE A 349 5.56 17.06 -33.42
N GLY A 350 6.35 18.13 -33.29
CA GLY A 350 5.91 19.38 -32.71
C GLY A 350 5.56 19.26 -31.22
N SER A 351 4.32 19.53 -30.85
CA SER A 351 3.80 19.42 -29.47
C SER A 351 3.14 18.09 -29.15
N THR A 352 2.90 17.23 -30.16
CA THR A 352 2.20 15.94 -30.02
C THR A 352 3.16 14.77 -30.21
N PHE A 353 2.80 13.65 -29.59
CA PHE A 353 3.48 12.36 -29.83
C PHE A 353 2.66 11.57 -30.84
N LYS A 354 3.34 10.92 -31.78
CA LYS A 354 2.71 10.03 -32.75
C LYS A 354 3.28 8.63 -32.66
N VAL A 355 2.48 7.65 -32.98
CA VAL A 355 2.88 6.24 -33.12
C VAL A 355 2.46 5.72 -34.48
N LYS A 356 3.31 4.89 -35.07
CA LYS A 356 3.01 4.23 -36.33
C LYS A 356 2.23 2.94 -36.06
N LEU A 357 0.98 2.88 -36.53
CA LEU A 357 0.11 1.71 -36.46
C LEU A 357 -0.09 1.12 -37.86
N GLY A 358 0.66 0.08 -38.20
CA GLY A 358 0.70 -0.41 -39.57
C GLY A 358 1.24 0.66 -40.52
N ASP A 359 0.41 1.12 -41.44
CA ASP A 359 0.76 2.15 -42.44
C ASP A 359 0.33 3.58 -42.04
N LYS A 360 -0.41 3.72 -40.93
CA LYS A 360 -0.91 5.01 -40.45
C LYS A 360 -0.08 5.56 -39.29
N GLU A 361 0.05 6.88 -39.24
CA GLU A 361 0.55 7.60 -38.09
C GLU A 361 -0.63 8.18 -37.29
N ILE A 362 -0.67 7.87 -35.99
CA ILE A 362 -1.78 8.23 -35.08
C ILE A 362 -1.23 9.08 -33.95
N ASP A 363 -1.98 10.11 -33.58
CA ASP A 363 -1.66 10.93 -32.42
C ASP A 363 -1.86 10.12 -31.13
N VAL A 364 -0.89 10.24 -30.20
CA VAL A 364 -0.93 9.53 -28.92
C VAL A 364 -1.45 10.48 -27.84
N THR A 365 -2.62 10.16 -27.30
CA THR A 365 -3.17 10.85 -26.14
C THR A 365 -2.67 10.21 -24.85
N PRO A 366 -2.14 10.98 -23.88
CA PRO A 366 -1.76 10.46 -22.58
C PRO A 366 -3.00 9.88 -21.87
N GLY A 367 -2.79 8.75 -21.19
CA GLY A 367 -3.87 8.08 -20.44
C GLY A 367 -4.44 6.82 -21.09
N HIS A 368 -4.07 6.52 -22.37
CA HIS A 368 -4.46 5.23 -22.97
C HIS A 368 -3.89 4.06 -22.19
N ARG A 369 -4.69 3.02 -22.02
CA ARG A 369 -4.33 1.78 -21.31
C ARG A 369 -4.73 0.59 -22.16
N ILE A 370 -3.84 -0.36 -22.29
CA ILE A 370 -4.08 -1.61 -23.01
C ILE A 370 -3.92 -2.75 -22.01
N TYR A 371 -4.96 -3.56 -21.90
CA TYR A 371 -4.99 -4.79 -21.12
C TYR A 371 -5.11 -5.96 -22.08
N ILE A 372 -4.29 -6.97 -21.88
CA ILE A 372 -4.26 -8.17 -22.73
C ILE A 372 -4.57 -9.35 -21.81
N THR A 373 -5.50 -10.22 -22.21
CA THR A 373 -5.85 -11.41 -21.43
C THR A 373 -5.78 -12.67 -22.26
N THR A 374 -5.26 -13.73 -21.68
CA THR A 374 -5.26 -15.07 -22.26
C THR A 374 -5.98 -16.07 -21.36
N LYS A 375 -6.65 -17.03 -21.96
CA LYS A 375 -7.25 -18.18 -21.26
C LYS A 375 -6.30 -19.37 -21.16
N LEU A 376 -5.14 -19.31 -21.79
CA LEU A 376 -4.17 -20.39 -21.72
C LEU A 376 -3.62 -20.50 -20.30
N PRO A 377 -3.63 -21.68 -19.68
CA PRO A 377 -3.18 -21.84 -18.30
C PRO A 377 -1.65 -21.75 -18.16
N ASN A 378 -0.91 -22.10 -19.22
CA ASN A 378 0.55 -22.04 -19.21
C ASN A 378 1.06 -21.72 -20.64
N PRO A 379 0.90 -20.47 -21.09
CA PRO A 379 1.33 -20.06 -22.42
C PRO A 379 2.86 -19.95 -22.51
N ALA A 380 3.43 -20.40 -23.65
CA ALA A 380 4.85 -20.28 -23.94
C ALA A 380 5.12 -19.04 -24.81
N TYR A 381 5.19 -17.87 -24.19
CA TYR A 381 5.45 -16.63 -24.92
C TYR A 381 6.90 -16.50 -25.36
N THR A 382 7.10 -15.93 -26.54
CA THR A 382 8.42 -15.59 -27.04
C THR A 382 9.12 -14.54 -26.16
N PRO A 383 10.46 -14.51 -26.13
CA PRO A 383 11.20 -13.47 -25.41
C PRO A 383 10.81 -12.04 -25.82
N GLU A 384 10.41 -11.85 -27.07
CA GLU A 384 9.97 -10.55 -27.60
C GLU A 384 8.70 -10.06 -26.92
N ILE A 385 7.67 -10.90 -26.80
CA ILE A 385 6.41 -10.58 -26.12
C ILE A 385 6.69 -10.31 -24.65
N SER A 386 7.53 -11.13 -24.01
CA SER A 386 7.92 -10.97 -22.61
C SER A 386 8.70 -9.66 -22.35
N ALA A 387 9.43 -9.16 -23.35
CA ALA A 387 10.12 -7.87 -23.24
C ALA A 387 9.18 -6.68 -23.40
N ARG A 388 8.12 -6.80 -24.23
CA ARG A 388 7.18 -5.73 -24.56
C ARG A 388 6.03 -5.61 -23.57
N THR A 389 5.65 -6.72 -22.92
CA THR A 389 4.52 -6.78 -22.00
C THR A 389 4.97 -7.16 -20.59
N SER A 390 4.11 -6.90 -19.61
CA SER A 390 4.26 -7.43 -18.25
C SER A 390 3.34 -8.64 -18.10
N ILE A 391 3.93 -9.84 -18.16
CA ILE A 391 3.17 -11.08 -17.96
C ILE A 391 2.82 -11.21 -16.49
N ILE A 392 1.54 -11.46 -16.18
CA ILE A 392 1.03 -11.54 -14.82
C ILE A 392 0.18 -12.81 -14.69
N ASP A 393 0.56 -13.64 -13.74
CA ASP A 393 -0.21 -14.85 -13.44
C ASP A 393 -1.40 -14.51 -12.54
N PHE A 394 -2.59 -14.51 -13.15
CA PHE A 394 -3.89 -14.35 -12.49
C PHE A 394 -4.60 -15.68 -12.23
N THR A 395 -3.86 -16.79 -12.26
CA THR A 395 -4.44 -18.08 -11.87
C THR A 395 -4.93 -18.01 -10.44
N VAL A 396 -6.13 -18.52 -10.23
CA VAL A 396 -6.77 -18.51 -8.91
C VAL A 396 -5.95 -19.31 -7.90
N THR A 397 -5.62 -18.68 -6.78
CA THR A 397 -5.01 -19.36 -5.65
C THR A 397 -6.05 -20.16 -4.86
N MET A 398 -5.59 -21.20 -4.13
CA MET A 398 -6.49 -21.96 -3.25
C MET A 398 -7.17 -21.05 -2.22
N GLN A 399 -6.41 -20.13 -1.64
CA GLN A 399 -6.90 -19.17 -0.64
C GLN A 399 -7.85 -18.13 -1.24
N GLY A 400 -7.52 -17.58 -2.41
CA GLY A 400 -8.38 -16.63 -3.11
C GLY A 400 -9.71 -17.26 -3.53
N LEU A 401 -9.70 -18.52 -3.98
CA LEU A 401 -10.92 -19.26 -4.28
C LEU A 401 -11.73 -19.56 -3.01
N GLU A 402 -11.08 -19.91 -1.92
CA GLU A 402 -11.73 -20.14 -0.63
C GLU A 402 -12.50 -18.89 -0.18
N ASP A 403 -11.87 -17.72 -0.24
CA ASP A 403 -12.52 -16.44 0.14
C ASP A 403 -13.68 -16.09 -0.78
N GLN A 404 -13.58 -16.38 -2.08
CA GLN A 404 -14.68 -16.19 -3.03
C GLN A 404 -15.85 -17.13 -2.75
N LEU A 405 -15.56 -18.41 -2.52
CA LEU A 405 -16.59 -19.40 -2.19
C LEU A 405 -17.26 -19.05 -0.87
N LEU A 406 -16.48 -18.59 0.12
CA LEU A 406 -17.03 -18.10 1.39
C LEU A 406 -18.00 -16.93 1.17
N GLY A 407 -17.64 -15.97 0.35
CA GLY A 407 -18.54 -14.87 -0.03
C GLY A 407 -19.85 -15.36 -0.64
N ARG A 408 -19.81 -16.36 -1.54
CA ARG A 408 -21.01 -16.97 -2.15
C ARG A 408 -21.88 -17.71 -1.14
N VAL A 409 -21.26 -18.48 -0.23
CA VAL A 409 -22.00 -19.17 0.84
C VAL A 409 -22.74 -18.17 1.72
N ILE A 410 -22.07 -17.08 2.12
CA ILE A 410 -22.68 -16.05 2.96
C ILE A 410 -23.78 -15.30 2.21
N LEU A 411 -23.60 -15.04 0.91
CA LEU A 411 -24.60 -14.37 0.09
C LEU A 411 -25.89 -15.22 -0.04
N THR A 412 -25.78 -16.55 -0.02
CA THR A 412 -26.92 -17.48 -0.05
C THR A 412 -27.53 -17.68 1.34
N GLU A 413 -26.72 -17.88 2.38
CA GLU A 413 -27.20 -18.25 3.72
C GLU A 413 -27.56 -17.02 4.58
N LYS A 414 -26.84 -15.90 4.41
CA LYS A 414 -26.96 -14.66 5.20
C LYS A 414 -26.75 -13.43 4.31
N ALA A 415 -27.59 -13.24 3.30
CA ALA A 415 -27.46 -12.17 2.32
C ALA A 415 -27.40 -10.77 2.94
N GLU A 416 -28.13 -10.55 4.04
CA GLU A 416 -28.13 -9.28 4.77
C GLU A 416 -26.74 -8.93 5.29
N MET A 417 -26.00 -9.89 5.84
CA MET A 417 -24.65 -9.67 6.38
C MET A 417 -23.63 -9.32 5.28
N GLU A 418 -23.74 -9.91 4.09
CA GLU A 418 -22.83 -9.59 2.98
C GLU A 418 -23.17 -8.22 2.38
N ALA A 419 -24.45 -7.85 2.35
CA ALA A 419 -24.88 -6.50 1.98
C ALA A 419 -24.36 -5.45 2.98
N GLU A 420 -24.49 -5.72 4.29
CA GLU A 420 -23.92 -4.86 5.34
C GLU A 420 -22.39 -4.73 5.22
N ARG A 421 -21.68 -5.83 4.96
CA ARG A 421 -20.24 -5.82 4.74
C ARG A 421 -19.85 -4.97 3.54
N THR A 422 -20.54 -5.14 2.42
CA THR A 422 -20.27 -4.37 1.21
C THR A 422 -20.53 -2.88 1.44
N GLN A 423 -21.63 -2.54 2.09
CA GLN A 423 -21.93 -1.16 2.47
C GLN A 423 -20.87 -0.59 3.43
N LEU A 424 -20.44 -1.38 4.40
CA LEU A 424 -19.40 -0.98 5.35
C LEU A 424 -18.06 -0.69 4.64
N ILE A 425 -17.65 -1.54 3.67
CA ILE A 425 -16.44 -1.30 2.88
C ILE A 425 -16.56 -0.01 2.07
N MET A 426 -17.73 0.24 1.45
CA MET A 426 -18.00 1.49 0.73
C MET A 426 -17.89 2.70 1.64
N ASP A 427 -18.53 2.65 2.81
CA ASP A 427 -18.53 3.74 3.78
C ASP A 427 -17.12 4.01 4.35
N VAL A 428 -16.38 2.95 4.68
CA VAL A 428 -14.98 3.05 5.14
C VAL A 428 -14.09 3.68 4.07
N THR A 429 -14.24 3.25 2.82
CA THR A 429 -13.46 3.78 1.70
C THR A 429 -13.79 5.24 1.43
N ALA A 430 -15.08 5.60 1.41
CA ALA A 430 -15.54 6.98 1.25
C ALA A 430 -15.06 7.89 2.40
N ASN A 431 -15.15 7.41 3.64
CA ASN A 431 -14.69 8.15 4.81
C ASN A 431 -13.17 8.37 4.80
N ARG A 432 -12.38 7.39 4.38
CA ARG A 432 -10.91 7.53 4.24
C ARG A 432 -10.56 8.56 3.17
N ARG A 433 -11.21 8.52 2.00
CA ARG A 433 -11.00 9.53 0.95
C ARG A 433 -11.33 10.93 1.45
N LYS A 434 -12.48 11.08 2.10
CA LYS A 434 -12.89 12.35 2.68
C LYS A 434 -11.86 12.88 3.70
N MET A 435 -11.27 11.99 4.49
CA MET A 435 -10.20 12.35 5.43
C MET A 435 -8.95 12.87 4.69
N GLN A 436 -8.50 12.16 3.65
CA GLN A 436 -7.36 12.58 2.83
C GLN A 436 -7.60 13.92 2.12
N GLU A 437 -8.80 14.13 1.59
CA GLU A 437 -9.19 15.41 0.97
C GLU A 437 -9.19 16.55 1.98
N LEU A 438 -9.72 16.32 3.19
CA LEU A 438 -9.73 17.32 4.26
C LEU A 438 -8.30 17.69 4.70
N GLU A 439 -7.42 16.70 4.83
CA GLU A 439 -6.01 16.92 5.16
C GLU A 439 -5.28 17.70 4.07
N ALA A 440 -5.49 17.34 2.80
CA ALA A 440 -4.91 18.04 1.66
C ALA A 440 -5.41 19.49 1.57
N ASN A 441 -6.71 19.71 1.77
CA ASN A 441 -7.31 21.04 1.78
C ASN A 441 -6.81 21.90 2.94
N LEU A 442 -6.63 21.32 4.13
CA LEU A 442 -6.06 21.98 5.29
C LEU A 442 -4.63 22.46 5.00
N LEU A 443 -3.79 21.56 4.51
CA LEU A 443 -2.41 21.86 4.14
C LEU A 443 -2.34 22.93 3.04
N HIS A 444 -3.16 22.80 2.00
CA HIS A 444 -3.22 23.78 0.93
C HIS A 444 -3.62 25.17 1.45
N LYS A 445 -4.64 25.27 2.31
CA LYS A 445 -5.03 26.55 2.91
C LYS A 445 -3.92 27.13 3.80
N LEU A 446 -3.29 26.32 4.65
CA LEU A 446 -2.20 26.77 5.51
C LEU A 446 -0.97 27.27 4.72
N THR A 447 -0.71 26.69 3.53
CA THR A 447 0.42 27.08 2.68
C THR A 447 0.13 28.29 1.78
N THR A 448 -1.15 28.56 1.47
CA THR A 448 -1.55 29.63 0.55
C THR A 448 -1.92 30.94 1.23
N ILE A 449 -2.07 30.97 2.56
CA ILE A 449 -2.44 32.18 3.30
C ILE A 449 -1.28 33.17 3.30
N GLN A 450 -1.55 34.37 2.74
CA GLN A 450 -0.68 35.55 2.79
C GLN A 450 -1.26 36.51 3.84
N GLY A 451 -0.86 36.38 5.12
CA GLY A 451 -1.32 37.29 6.17
C GLY A 451 -1.30 36.65 7.58
N SER A 452 -1.91 37.35 8.54
CA SER A 452 -2.01 36.84 9.91
C SER A 452 -3.02 35.71 9.99
N LEU A 453 -2.57 34.51 10.34
CA LEU A 453 -3.41 33.30 10.56
C LEU A 453 -4.56 33.51 11.57
N VAL A 454 -4.41 34.48 12.48
CA VAL A 454 -5.36 34.77 13.55
C VAL A 454 -6.51 35.68 13.07
N GLU A 455 -6.31 36.44 11.97
CA GLU A 455 -7.30 37.38 11.44
C GLU A 455 -8.24 36.72 10.40
N ASP A 456 -7.90 35.55 9.91
CA ASP A 456 -8.73 34.83 8.95
C ASP A 456 -9.77 33.94 9.65
N VAL A 457 -10.96 34.53 9.85
CA VAL A 457 -12.12 33.83 10.43
C VAL A 457 -12.51 32.59 9.62
N SER A 458 -12.27 32.63 8.28
CA SER A 458 -12.61 31.51 7.40
C SER A 458 -11.72 30.30 7.65
N LEU A 459 -10.45 30.52 7.97
CA LEU A 459 -9.51 29.47 8.33
C LEU A 459 -9.91 28.77 9.64
N ILE A 460 -10.28 29.55 10.64
CA ILE A 460 -10.70 29.02 11.97
C ILE A 460 -11.97 28.17 11.83
N GLN A 461 -12.93 28.64 11.03
CA GLN A 461 -14.14 27.86 10.74
C GLN A 461 -13.81 26.55 10.01
N VAL A 462 -12.95 26.58 8.99
CA VAL A 462 -12.53 25.38 8.26
C VAL A 462 -11.79 24.42 9.19
N LEU A 463 -10.91 24.91 10.06
CA LEU A 463 -10.22 24.07 11.05
C LEU A 463 -11.19 23.38 12.01
N ASN A 464 -12.17 24.12 12.53
CA ASN A 464 -13.16 23.57 13.44
C ASN A 464 -14.06 22.55 12.75
N VAL A 465 -14.51 22.83 11.51
CA VAL A 465 -15.29 21.88 10.69
C VAL A 465 -14.45 20.65 10.35
N THR A 466 -13.20 20.84 9.95
CA THR A 466 -12.30 19.73 9.63
C THR A 466 -12.06 18.84 10.86
N LYS A 467 -11.85 19.45 12.03
CA LYS A 467 -11.65 18.72 13.28
C LYS A 467 -12.91 17.95 13.70
N ALA A 468 -14.08 18.57 13.64
CA ALA A 468 -15.36 17.92 13.95
C ALA A 468 -15.63 16.74 12.99
N THR A 469 -15.43 16.96 11.69
CA THR A 469 -15.60 15.91 10.67
C THR A 469 -14.56 14.80 10.83
N ALA A 470 -13.31 15.13 11.15
CA ALA A 470 -12.26 14.13 11.41
C ALA A 470 -12.57 13.26 12.63
N THR A 471 -13.13 13.86 13.69
CA THR A 471 -13.56 13.11 14.89
C THR A 471 -14.72 12.18 14.56
N GLU A 472 -15.74 12.68 13.86
CA GLU A 472 -16.91 11.89 13.42
C GLU A 472 -16.48 10.72 12.50
N VAL A 473 -15.60 10.99 11.54
CA VAL A 473 -15.06 9.96 10.63
C VAL A 473 -14.27 8.91 11.41
N LYS A 474 -13.47 9.32 12.39
CA LYS A 474 -12.71 8.40 13.23
C LYS A 474 -13.62 7.48 14.05
N GLU A 475 -14.65 8.03 14.68
CA GLU A 475 -15.64 7.25 15.42
C GLU A 475 -16.37 6.26 14.50
N LYS A 476 -16.78 6.69 13.31
CA LYS A 476 -17.38 5.82 12.29
C LYS A 476 -16.43 4.70 11.85
N LEU A 477 -15.14 4.99 11.67
CA LEU A 477 -14.14 4.00 11.32
C LEU A 477 -13.90 2.98 12.44
N ASP A 478 -13.95 3.40 13.69
CA ASP A 478 -13.77 2.50 14.82
C ASP A 478 -15.00 1.58 15.03
N VAL A 479 -16.21 2.12 14.88
CA VAL A 479 -17.45 1.33 14.86
C VAL A 479 -17.46 0.36 13.66
N ALA A 480 -17.01 0.82 12.51
CA ALA A 480 -16.89 0.00 11.32
C ALA A 480 -15.96 -1.20 11.53
N LYS A 481 -14.81 -1.00 12.17
CA LYS A 481 -13.88 -2.09 12.51
C LYS A 481 -14.50 -3.13 13.44
N GLU A 482 -15.24 -2.70 14.46
CA GLU A 482 -15.92 -3.63 15.36
C GLU A 482 -17.00 -4.44 14.64
N THR A 483 -17.74 -3.78 13.75
CA THR A 483 -18.78 -4.44 12.95
C THR A 483 -18.14 -5.41 11.94
N GLU A 484 -17.06 -5.01 11.30
CA GLU A 484 -16.28 -5.87 10.41
C GLU A 484 -15.77 -7.12 11.12
N MET A 485 -15.24 -6.98 12.34
CA MET A 485 -14.81 -8.13 13.15
C MET A 485 -15.96 -9.09 13.46
N LYS A 486 -17.13 -8.56 13.82
CA LYS A 486 -18.32 -9.38 14.09
C LYS A 486 -18.80 -10.12 12.84
N ILE A 487 -18.86 -9.42 11.71
CA ILE A 487 -19.23 -10.01 10.41
C ILE A 487 -18.20 -11.08 10.02
N ASN A 488 -16.90 -10.79 10.13
CA ASN A 488 -15.84 -11.74 9.79
C ASN A 488 -15.90 -12.98 10.70
N THR A 489 -16.15 -12.83 12.00
CA THR A 489 -16.32 -13.97 12.91
C THR A 489 -17.49 -14.86 12.51
N ALA A 490 -18.63 -14.25 12.15
CA ALA A 490 -19.80 -15.00 11.70
C ALA A 490 -19.59 -15.66 10.31
N ARG A 491 -18.76 -15.09 9.46
CA ARG A 491 -18.35 -15.68 8.18
C ARG A 491 -17.44 -16.88 8.36
N GLU A 492 -16.49 -16.81 9.31
CA GLU A 492 -15.54 -17.87 9.60
C GLU A 492 -16.24 -19.20 9.99
N GLU A 493 -17.45 -19.15 10.54
CA GLU A 493 -18.24 -20.35 10.80
C GLU A 493 -18.45 -21.20 9.53
N TYR A 494 -18.64 -20.56 8.38
CA TYR A 494 -18.87 -21.24 7.10
C TYR A 494 -17.58 -21.54 6.32
N ARG A 495 -16.41 -21.14 6.80
CA ARG A 495 -15.12 -21.41 6.15
C ARG A 495 -14.91 -22.88 5.77
N PRO A 496 -15.29 -23.89 6.58
CA PRO A 496 -15.11 -25.30 6.21
C PRO A 496 -15.79 -25.70 4.89
N VAL A 497 -16.92 -25.06 4.52
CA VAL A 497 -17.58 -25.28 3.22
C VAL A 497 -16.72 -24.74 2.09
N ALA A 498 -16.21 -23.53 2.25
CA ALA A 498 -15.37 -22.86 1.26
C ALA A 498 -14.04 -23.60 1.07
N THR A 499 -13.39 -24.00 2.15
CA THR A 499 -12.16 -24.80 2.11
C THR A 499 -12.38 -26.13 1.38
N ARG A 500 -13.47 -26.83 1.71
CA ARG A 500 -13.81 -28.08 1.00
C ARG A 500 -14.09 -27.84 -0.47
N GLY A 501 -14.81 -26.76 -0.81
CA GLY A 501 -15.07 -26.36 -2.19
C GLY A 501 -13.80 -26.06 -2.97
N SER A 502 -12.90 -25.29 -2.40
CA SER A 502 -11.60 -24.97 -2.98
C SER A 502 -10.76 -26.22 -3.26
N VAL A 503 -10.61 -27.10 -2.27
CA VAL A 503 -9.90 -28.38 -2.43
C VAL A 503 -10.52 -29.22 -3.55
N LEU A 504 -11.85 -29.32 -3.61
CA LEU A 504 -12.55 -30.08 -4.65
C LEU A 504 -12.33 -29.49 -6.05
N TYR A 505 -12.34 -28.18 -6.19
CA TYR A 505 -12.05 -27.53 -7.48
C TYR A 505 -10.65 -27.91 -7.98
N PHE A 506 -9.62 -27.74 -7.14
CA PHE A 506 -8.25 -28.06 -7.54
C PHE A 506 -8.07 -29.57 -7.78
N LEU A 507 -8.78 -30.43 -7.05
CA LEU A 507 -8.81 -31.86 -7.32
C LEU A 507 -9.36 -32.14 -8.73
N VAL A 508 -10.50 -31.53 -9.09
CA VAL A 508 -11.10 -31.69 -10.43
C VAL A 508 -10.18 -31.14 -11.52
N CYS A 509 -9.55 -29.99 -11.29
CA CYS A 509 -8.55 -29.46 -12.22
C CYS A 509 -7.36 -30.43 -12.43
N ASN A 510 -6.87 -31.04 -11.37
CA ASN A 510 -5.79 -32.03 -11.45
C ASN A 510 -6.24 -33.32 -12.16
N MET A 511 -7.51 -33.70 -12.08
CA MET A 511 -8.05 -34.83 -12.85
C MET A 511 -7.96 -34.61 -14.36
N SER A 512 -7.94 -33.39 -14.84
CA SER A 512 -7.74 -33.06 -16.25
C SER A 512 -6.38 -33.51 -16.78
N LEU A 513 -5.36 -33.64 -15.92
CA LEU A 513 -4.04 -34.20 -16.26
C LEU A 513 -4.10 -35.70 -16.53
N VAL A 514 -5.06 -36.40 -15.95
CA VAL A 514 -5.27 -37.83 -16.18
C VAL A 514 -6.10 -38.08 -17.45
N CYS A 515 -7.14 -37.25 -17.66
CA CYS A 515 -7.98 -37.35 -18.83
C CYS A 515 -8.60 -35.99 -19.17
N ASN A 516 -8.41 -35.54 -20.41
CA ASN A 516 -8.89 -34.26 -20.92
C ASN A 516 -10.42 -34.07 -20.82
N MET A 517 -11.17 -35.14 -20.63
CA MET A 517 -12.63 -35.08 -20.43
C MET A 517 -13.06 -34.44 -19.12
N TYR A 518 -12.19 -34.36 -18.13
CA TYR A 518 -12.44 -33.72 -16.84
C TYR A 518 -12.12 -32.22 -16.81
N GLN A 519 -11.84 -31.62 -17.96
CA GLN A 519 -11.64 -30.17 -18.03
C GLN A 519 -12.91 -29.44 -17.58
N THR A 520 -12.79 -28.72 -16.48
CA THR A 520 -13.88 -27.95 -15.89
C THR A 520 -13.43 -26.50 -15.73
N SER A 521 -14.25 -25.57 -16.25
CA SER A 521 -13.99 -24.14 -16.01
C SER A 521 -14.43 -23.75 -14.60
N LEU A 522 -13.80 -22.68 -14.05
CA LEU A 522 -14.21 -22.14 -12.76
C LEU A 522 -15.70 -21.73 -12.79
N ALA A 523 -16.18 -21.13 -13.86
CA ALA A 523 -17.58 -20.74 -14.00
C ALA A 523 -18.54 -21.93 -13.86
N GLN A 524 -18.23 -23.06 -14.51
CA GLN A 524 -19.03 -24.28 -14.37
C GLN A 524 -18.98 -24.87 -12.95
N PHE A 525 -17.81 -24.81 -12.31
CA PHE A 525 -17.68 -25.24 -10.93
C PHE A 525 -18.49 -24.36 -9.98
N LEU A 526 -18.42 -23.03 -10.14
CA LEU A 526 -19.18 -22.08 -9.34
C LEU A 526 -20.69 -22.26 -9.49
N GLU A 527 -21.19 -22.48 -10.71
CA GLU A 527 -22.61 -22.79 -10.95
C GLU A 527 -23.05 -24.06 -10.21
N ARG A 528 -22.20 -25.08 -10.21
CA ARG A 528 -22.49 -26.34 -9.46
C ARG A 528 -22.41 -26.14 -7.96
N PHE A 529 -21.50 -25.32 -7.51
CA PHE A 529 -21.36 -24.95 -6.11
C PHE A 529 -22.62 -24.20 -5.63
N ASP A 530 -23.07 -23.19 -6.39
CA ASP A 530 -24.30 -22.45 -6.09
C ASP A 530 -25.53 -23.37 -6.11
N ASN A 531 -25.67 -24.23 -7.12
CA ASN A 531 -26.72 -25.25 -7.16
C ASN A 531 -26.68 -26.22 -5.95
N SER A 532 -25.48 -26.44 -5.38
CA SER A 532 -25.36 -27.28 -4.18
C SER A 532 -25.79 -26.55 -2.91
N LEU A 533 -25.61 -25.25 -2.85
CA LEU A 533 -26.12 -24.40 -1.78
C LEU A 533 -27.66 -24.34 -1.80
N ASP A 534 -28.23 -24.11 -2.99
CA ASP A 534 -29.69 -23.93 -3.16
C ASP A 534 -30.48 -25.22 -2.95
N ARG A 535 -29.96 -26.36 -3.45
CA ARG A 535 -30.68 -27.65 -3.44
C ARG A 535 -30.43 -28.52 -2.21
N SER A 536 -29.46 -28.16 -1.38
CA SER A 536 -29.19 -28.87 -0.12
C SER A 536 -30.26 -28.55 0.92
N GLN A 537 -30.62 -29.54 1.77
CA GLN A 537 -31.69 -29.36 2.77
C GLN A 537 -31.35 -28.22 3.75
N PRO A 538 -32.21 -27.23 3.95
CA PRO A 538 -32.01 -26.17 4.93
C PRO A 538 -32.00 -26.73 6.35
N SER A 539 -31.16 -26.19 7.21
CA SER A 539 -31.09 -26.54 8.64
C SER A 539 -30.88 -25.27 9.47
N PRO A 540 -31.61 -25.09 10.57
CA PRO A 540 -31.46 -23.92 11.44
C PRO A 540 -30.13 -23.95 12.25
N ILE A 541 -29.46 -25.09 12.33
CA ILE A 541 -28.21 -25.25 13.06
C ILE A 541 -27.05 -25.11 12.06
N THR A 542 -26.20 -24.10 12.20
CA THR A 542 -25.11 -23.79 11.29
C THR A 542 -24.17 -24.99 11.06
N PHE A 543 -23.75 -25.66 12.12
CA PHE A 543 -22.86 -26.83 12.01
C PHE A 543 -23.46 -27.96 11.19
N ARG A 544 -24.76 -28.27 11.40
CA ARG A 544 -25.46 -29.29 10.63
C ARG A 544 -25.66 -28.84 9.17
N ARG A 545 -25.97 -27.58 8.94
CA ARG A 545 -26.09 -26.99 7.59
C ARG A 545 -24.79 -27.15 6.80
N ILE A 546 -23.66 -26.83 7.41
CA ILE A 546 -22.32 -27.01 6.85
C ILE A 546 -22.09 -28.47 6.41
N GLY A 547 -22.40 -29.42 7.27
CA GLY A 547 -22.26 -30.84 6.97
C GLY A 547 -23.10 -31.27 5.76
N ILE A 548 -24.37 -30.86 5.71
CA ILE A 548 -25.30 -31.19 4.61
C ILE A 548 -24.81 -30.58 3.28
N ILE A 549 -24.33 -29.35 3.28
CA ILE A 549 -23.79 -28.69 2.08
C ILE A 549 -22.56 -29.46 1.57
N ILE A 550 -21.62 -29.77 2.45
CA ILE A 550 -20.40 -30.51 2.09
C ILE A 550 -20.72 -31.90 1.53
N GLU A 551 -21.59 -32.65 2.18
CA GLU A 551 -22.00 -33.97 1.70
C GLU A 551 -22.66 -33.91 0.34
N TYR A 552 -23.56 -32.94 0.14
CA TYR A 552 -24.26 -32.76 -1.14
C TYR A 552 -23.29 -32.33 -2.26
N LEU A 553 -22.37 -31.43 -1.98
CA LEU A 553 -21.34 -30.96 -2.93
C LEU A 553 -20.44 -32.13 -3.36
N VAL A 554 -19.92 -32.88 -2.39
CA VAL A 554 -19.05 -34.05 -2.64
C VAL A 554 -19.81 -35.12 -3.47
N ALA A 555 -21.04 -35.45 -3.08
CA ALA A 555 -21.85 -36.45 -3.80
C ALA A 555 -22.11 -36.02 -5.26
N ARG A 556 -22.42 -34.76 -5.51
CA ARG A 556 -22.67 -34.24 -6.86
C ARG A 556 -21.43 -34.23 -7.74
N LEU A 557 -20.29 -33.85 -7.20
CA LEU A 557 -19.02 -33.90 -7.94
C LEU A 557 -18.58 -35.36 -8.19
N TRP A 558 -18.79 -36.26 -7.22
CA TRP A 558 -18.50 -37.67 -7.38
C TRP A 558 -19.36 -38.30 -8.48
N ILE A 559 -20.67 -38.01 -8.51
CA ILE A 559 -21.58 -38.49 -9.57
C ILE A 559 -21.11 -37.99 -10.94
N LEU A 560 -20.67 -36.72 -11.05
CA LEU A 560 -20.12 -36.16 -12.29
C LEU A 560 -18.91 -36.96 -12.78
N MET A 561 -17.98 -37.23 -11.87
CA MET A 561 -16.76 -37.99 -12.20
C MET A 561 -17.06 -39.45 -12.64
N LEU A 562 -18.10 -40.04 -12.12
CA LEU A 562 -18.52 -41.40 -12.50
C LEU A 562 -19.35 -41.45 -13.78
N VAL A 563 -20.19 -40.45 -14.04
CA VAL A 563 -21.14 -40.45 -15.17
C VAL A 563 -20.46 -40.06 -16.48
N LEU A 564 -19.53 -39.13 -16.47
CA LEU A 564 -18.83 -38.69 -17.68
C LEU A 564 -18.08 -39.83 -18.41
N PRO A 565 -17.32 -40.69 -17.76
CA PRO A 565 -16.64 -41.82 -18.44
C PRO A 565 -17.61 -42.88 -18.99
N ASN A 566 -18.76 -43.09 -18.31
CA ASN A 566 -19.74 -44.08 -18.74
C ASN A 566 -20.57 -43.67 -19.96
N LEU A 567 -20.79 -42.39 -20.17
CA LEU A 567 -21.49 -41.85 -21.35
C LEU A 567 -20.66 -42.01 -22.65
N THR A 568 -19.33 -42.04 -22.53
CA THR A 568 -18.45 -42.17 -23.68
C THR A 568 -18.04 -43.61 -23.99
N SER A 569 -17.99 -44.48 -22.99
CA SER A 569 -17.82 -45.93 -23.19
C SER A 569 -19.05 -46.58 -23.85
N GLY A 570 -20.25 -46.02 -23.63
CA GLY A 570 -21.46 -46.46 -24.31
C GLY A 570 -21.55 -46.09 -25.81
N SER A 571 -20.79 -45.08 -26.28
CA SER A 571 -20.80 -44.72 -27.69
C SER A 571 -19.78 -45.44 -28.55
N GLN A 572 -18.81 -46.13 -27.94
CA GLN A 572 -17.85 -46.98 -28.68
C GLN A 572 -18.32 -48.39 -28.92
N THR A 573 -19.34 -48.87 -28.20
CA THR A 573 -19.93 -50.20 -28.42
C THR A 573 -21.02 -50.26 -29.48
N CYS A 574 -21.38 -49.17 -30.13
CA CYS A 574 -22.35 -49.12 -31.22
C CYS A 574 -21.73 -48.91 -32.61
N ARG A 575 -20.44 -49.08 -32.79
CA ARG A 575 -19.80 -49.15 -34.11
C ARG A 575 -18.86 -50.37 -34.15
N GLY A 576 -19.45 -51.51 -34.37
CA GLY A 576 -18.81 -52.74 -34.75
C GLY A 576 -19.69 -53.42 -35.81
#